data_132606fd5c17695ca0a19d595ad8f03d
#
_entry.id   132606fd5c17695ca0a19d595ad8f03d
#
_cell.length_a   1.000
_cell.length_b   1.000
_cell.length_c   1.000
_cell.angle_alpha   90.00
_cell.angle_beta   90.00
_cell.angle_gamma   90.00
#
_symmetry.space_group_name_H-M   'P 1'
#
loop_
_entity.id
_entity.type
_entity.pdbx_description
1 polymer ?
#
loop_
_entity_poly.entity_id
_entity_poly.type
_entity_poly.pdbx_seq_one_letter_code
_entity_poly.pdbx_strand_id
1 'polypeptide(L)'
;MNYAIVLRLLSYILMTESALLLLPALASLCYGEWFVMGVFLFTAALSAVLGLLLHRVKAKSQIFYMREGFATTALCWLLISVVGAVPFVLTGCIPNPIDALFETVSGFTTTGASILPGVEDLPKGILFWRSFTHWVGGMGVLVFLLSLLPLTGGSHVNLMKAESPGPQVDKLVPKVQSTAKILYGIYLGLTVIEFVFLLFGGMPVFESLLTAFGTAGTGGFGFRNDSFASFSPYIQWVVTIFMILFGVNFNAYFLLLMRRFRKAAASEEVRAYFGIIAVAVVVITLNIRSLYGGFGEALRQAAFQVGSIITTTGFSSCDFDLWPTLSKEILVMLMFVGACAGSTGGGMKVSRFLLLGKTLGKELKQALHPQVVAPVRMDGKLVNHETIRSTNVYVAAYIFLFAASFLLISLDGFDMVTNFTAVAATLNNIGPGLAQVGPMMNFGGYSGPAKLVMIFDMLAGRLEIFPMLVFFLPDTWRRF
;
A
#
# COMPACT_ATOMS: atom_id res chain seq x y z
N MET A 1 4.52 -26.04 13.70
CA MET A 1 5.16 -24.92 13.00
C MET A 1 6.68 -25.06 12.98
N ASN A 2 7.32 -24.77 11.86
CA ASN A 2 8.79 -24.83 11.72
C ASN A 2 9.42 -23.47 12.07
N TYR A 3 9.60 -23.23 13.37
CA TYR A 3 10.16 -21.96 13.88
C TYR A 3 11.54 -21.62 13.30
N ALA A 4 12.37 -22.64 13.04
CA ALA A 4 13.73 -22.41 12.54
C ALA A 4 13.75 -21.79 11.13
N ILE A 5 12.83 -22.19 10.24
CA ILE A 5 12.68 -21.58 8.91
C ILE A 5 12.16 -20.14 9.05
N VAL A 6 11.15 -19.91 9.91
CA VAL A 6 10.61 -18.58 10.15
C VAL A 6 11.72 -17.63 10.63
N LEU A 7 12.49 -18.02 11.66
CA LEU A 7 13.60 -17.22 12.18
C LEU A 7 14.68 -16.96 11.12
N ARG A 8 14.95 -17.94 10.26
CA ARG A 8 15.90 -17.77 9.16
C ARG A 8 15.41 -16.76 8.12
N LEU A 9 14.12 -16.76 7.78
CA LEU A 9 13.54 -15.78 6.87
C LEU A 9 13.55 -14.38 7.49
N LEU A 10 13.23 -14.26 8.78
CA LEU A 10 13.34 -13.00 9.53
C LEU A 10 14.79 -12.49 9.55
N SER A 11 15.80 -13.38 9.64
CA SER A 11 17.21 -12.97 9.56
C SER A 11 17.54 -12.28 8.24
N TYR A 12 17.07 -12.82 7.12
CA TYR A 12 17.28 -12.21 5.80
C TYR A 12 16.60 -10.83 5.67
N ILE A 13 15.40 -10.68 6.21
CA ILE A 13 14.69 -9.41 6.23
C ILE A 13 15.48 -8.36 6.99
N LEU A 14 15.94 -8.67 8.22
CA LEU A 14 16.75 -7.75 9.02
C LEU A 14 18.07 -7.36 8.34
N MET A 15 18.75 -8.32 7.71
CA MET A 15 19.96 -8.03 6.94
C MET A 15 19.68 -7.09 5.75
N THR A 16 18.55 -7.31 5.07
CA THR A 16 18.11 -6.45 3.96
C THR A 16 17.78 -5.05 4.47
N GLU A 17 17.02 -4.93 5.55
CA GLU A 17 16.68 -3.65 6.16
C GLU A 17 17.92 -2.90 6.63
N SER A 18 18.90 -3.59 7.23
CA SER A 18 20.20 -3.01 7.57
C SER A 18 20.87 -2.34 6.36
N ALA A 19 20.89 -3.01 5.22
CA ALA A 19 21.44 -2.43 3.99
C ALA A 19 20.63 -1.24 3.49
N LEU A 20 19.28 -1.30 3.57
CA LEU A 20 18.40 -0.21 3.15
C LEU A 20 18.56 1.05 4.03
N LEU A 21 18.81 0.89 5.33
CA LEU A 21 19.06 2.00 6.28
C LEU A 21 20.36 2.78 5.98
N LEU A 22 21.27 2.24 5.18
CA LEU A 22 22.46 2.96 4.73
C LEU A 22 22.12 4.11 3.76
N LEU A 23 21.00 4.02 3.03
CA LEU A 23 20.61 5.06 2.08
C LEU A 23 20.16 6.36 2.79
N PRO A 24 19.26 6.35 3.79
CA PRO A 24 18.98 7.55 4.56
C PRO A 24 20.19 8.06 5.36
N ALA A 25 21.11 7.17 5.80
CA ALA A 25 22.38 7.59 6.39
C ALA A 25 23.23 8.38 5.39
N LEU A 26 23.30 7.92 4.13
CA LEU A 26 23.98 8.64 3.06
C LEU A 26 23.30 9.97 2.74
N ALA A 27 21.97 10.02 2.70
CA ALA A 27 21.23 11.26 2.55
C ALA A 27 21.55 12.25 3.67
N SER A 28 21.54 11.80 4.93
CA SER A 28 21.91 12.63 6.08
C SER A 28 23.36 13.16 5.97
N LEU A 29 24.29 12.34 5.48
CA LEU A 29 25.68 12.74 5.23
C LEU A 29 25.75 13.89 4.20
N CYS A 30 25.01 13.77 3.08
CA CYS A 30 25.01 14.79 2.02
C CYS A 30 24.49 16.14 2.49
N TYR A 31 23.63 16.17 3.51
CA TYR A 31 23.08 17.40 4.09
C TYR A 31 23.78 17.86 5.39
N GLY A 32 24.85 17.17 5.81
CA GLY A 32 25.62 17.52 7.01
C GLY A 32 24.91 17.19 8.34
N GLU A 33 23.94 16.31 8.33
CA GLU A 33 23.15 15.89 9.51
C GLU A 33 23.85 14.73 10.25
N TRP A 34 25.01 15.02 10.86
CA TRP A 34 25.90 14.00 11.47
C TRP A 34 25.22 13.16 12.55
N PHE A 35 24.39 13.77 13.40
CA PHE A 35 23.66 13.07 14.44
C PHE A 35 22.67 12.07 13.85
N VAL A 36 21.85 12.52 12.88
CA VAL A 36 20.85 11.69 12.20
C VAL A 36 21.52 10.54 11.44
N MET A 37 22.63 10.81 10.75
CA MET A 37 23.47 9.79 10.12
C MET A 37 23.93 8.74 11.14
N GLY A 38 24.43 9.18 12.31
CA GLY A 38 24.86 8.27 13.39
C GLY A 38 23.72 7.37 13.88
N VAL A 39 22.50 7.91 14.01
CA VAL A 39 21.31 7.14 14.40
C VAL A 39 20.96 6.08 13.35
N PHE A 40 20.98 6.43 12.05
CA PHE A 40 20.73 5.44 10.99
C PHE A 40 21.79 4.34 10.93
N LEU A 41 23.08 4.70 11.10
CA LEU A 41 24.18 3.71 11.15
C LEU A 41 24.05 2.79 12.37
N PHE A 42 23.69 3.34 13.53
CA PHE A 42 23.42 2.55 14.73
C PHE A 42 22.27 1.57 14.52
N THR A 43 21.15 2.04 13.96
CA THR A 43 19.97 1.20 13.68
C THR A 43 20.32 0.12 12.65
N ALA A 44 21.08 0.46 11.60
CA ALA A 44 21.57 -0.51 10.63
C ALA A 44 22.45 -1.58 11.27
N ALA A 45 23.39 -1.20 12.14
CA ALA A 45 24.23 -2.14 12.88
C ALA A 45 23.41 -3.04 13.81
N LEU A 46 22.43 -2.47 14.54
CA LEU A 46 21.50 -3.24 15.39
C LEU A 46 20.74 -4.27 14.59
N SER A 47 20.15 -3.87 13.46
CA SER A 47 19.41 -4.77 12.55
C SER A 47 20.32 -5.87 12.00
N ALA A 48 21.55 -5.54 11.59
CA ALA A 48 22.55 -6.52 11.13
C ALA A 48 22.90 -7.53 12.21
N VAL A 49 23.19 -7.10 13.43
CA VAL A 49 23.53 -7.97 14.55
C VAL A 49 22.37 -8.91 14.88
N LEU A 50 21.15 -8.40 14.99
CA LEU A 50 19.95 -9.21 15.21
C LEU A 50 19.75 -10.21 14.06
N GLY A 51 19.91 -9.78 12.82
CA GLY A 51 19.84 -10.64 11.64
C GLY A 51 20.88 -11.77 11.68
N LEU A 52 22.14 -11.46 12.00
CA LEU A 52 23.21 -12.46 12.12
C LEU A 52 22.97 -13.44 13.26
N LEU A 53 22.45 -12.99 14.40
CA LEU A 53 22.10 -13.86 15.52
C LEU A 53 21.00 -14.86 15.12
N LEU A 54 19.93 -14.38 14.48
CA LEU A 54 18.85 -15.24 14.00
C LEU A 54 19.31 -16.22 12.90
N HIS A 55 20.27 -15.81 12.07
CA HIS A 55 20.81 -16.65 11.00
C HIS A 55 21.54 -17.90 11.51
N ARG A 56 22.08 -17.88 12.74
CA ARG A 56 22.73 -19.03 13.38
C ARG A 56 21.78 -20.19 13.67
N VAL A 57 20.46 -19.96 13.66
CA VAL A 57 19.46 -21.01 13.90
C VAL A 57 19.42 -21.96 12.70
N LYS A 58 19.83 -23.19 12.89
CA LYS A 58 19.85 -24.24 11.85
C LYS A 58 18.45 -24.82 11.67
N ALA A 59 17.89 -24.70 10.47
CA ALA A 59 16.65 -25.38 10.10
C ALA A 59 16.93 -26.85 9.75
N LYS A 60 16.37 -27.77 10.51
CA LYS A 60 16.49 -29.23 10.28
C LYS A 60 15.64 -29.75 9.11
N SER A 61 14.56 -29.02 8.76
CA SER A 61 13.62 -29.36 7.69
C SER A 61 13.39 -28.16 6.80
N GLN A 62 13.27 -28.38 5.49
CA GLN A 62 12.95 -27.33 4.51
C GLN A 62 11.46 -27.31 4.13
N ILE A 63 10.62 -28.09 4.83
CA ILE A 63 9.19 -28.13 4.57
C ILE A 63 8.55 -26.83 5.10
N PHE A 64 7.84 -26.14 4.21
CA PHE A 64 7.22 -24.85 4.47
C PHE A 64 5.77 -24.85 3.94
N TYR A 65 4.82 -24.84 4.86
CA TYR A 65 3.40 -24.83 4.54
C TYR A 65 2.85 -23.41 4.47
N MET A 66 1.60 -23.26 4.00
CA MET A 66 0.92 -21.97 3.91
C MET A 66 0.81 -21.25 5.28
N ARG A 67 0.64 -22.02 6.35
CA ARG A 67 0.58 -21.53 7.73
C ARG A 67 1.86 -20.79 8.14
N GLU A 68 3.03 -21.41 7.88
CA GLU A 68 4.31 -20.76 8.09
C GLU A 68 4.48 -19.52 7.21
N GLY A 69 3.92 -19.55 5.98
CA GLY A 69 3.90 -18.41 5.08
C GLY A 69 3.19 -17.21 5.70
N PHE A 70 1.97 -17.38 6.14
CA PHE A 70 1.18 -16.31 6.76
C PHE A 70 1.83 -15.76 8.03
N ALA A 71 2.28 -16.65 8.94
CA ALA A 71 2.95 -16.23 10.17
C ALA A 71 4.26 -15.47 9.90
N THR A 72 5.06 -15.95 8.93
CA THR A 72 6.30 -15.28 8.53
C THR A 72 6.02 -13.92 7.94
N THR A 73 5.04 -13.81 7.06
CA THR A 73 4.66 -12.53 6.44
C THR A 73 4.26 -11.51 7.51
N ALA A 74 3.35 -11.86 8.42
CA ALA A 74 2.93 -10.96 9.50
C ALA A 74 4.12 -10.54 10.39
N LEU A 75 4.97 -11.50 10.80
CA LEU A 75 6.15 -11.22 11.61
C LEU A 75 7.17 -10.32 10.88
N CYS A 76 7.39 -10.53 9.58
CA CYS A 76 8.29 -9.71 8.78
C CYS A 76 7.84 -8.25 8.79
N TRP A 77 6.57 -7.99 8.51
CA TRP A 77 6.02 -6.62 8.47
C TRP A 77 6.06 -5.94 9.85
N LEU A 78 5.74 -6.66 10.91
CA LEU A 78 5.89 -6.16 12.28
C LEU A 78 7.35 -5.83 12.61
N LEU A 79 8.28 -6.74 12.28
CA LEU A 79 9.69 -6.60 12.63
C LEU A 79 10.35 -5.43 11.92
N ILE A 80 10.14 -5.29 10.59
CA ILE A 80 10.69 -4.13 9.85
C ILE A 80 10.09 -2.81 10.34
N SER A 81 8.81 -2.82 10.74
CA SER A 81 8.18 -1.60 11.26
C SER A 81 8.74 -1.20 12.63
N VAL A 82 9.02 -2.17 13.50
CA VAL A 82 9.62 -1.92 14.82
C VAL A 82 11.05 -1.39 14.67
N VAL A 83 11.88 -2.02 13.83
CA VAL A 83 13.24 -1.57 13.58
C VAL A 83 13.25 -0.21 12.88
N GLY A 84 12.41 -0.04 11.86
CA GLY A 84 12.28 1.21 11.12
C GLY A 84 11.73 2.39 11.94
N ALA A 85 11.08 2.14 13.09
CA ALA A 85 10.64 3.16 14.04
C ALA A 85 11.79 3.73 14.91
N VAL A 86 12.87 2.96 15.09
CA VAL A 86 14.00 3.35 15.96
C VAL A 86 14.60 4.70 15.59
N PRO A 87 14.86 5.03 14.30
CA PRO A 87 15.39 6.34 13.92
C PRO A 87 14.50 7.52 14.34
N PHE A 88 13.17 7.38 14.26
CA PHE A 88 12.23 8.44 14.65
C PHE A 88 12.31 8.74 16.15
N VAL A 89 12.39 7.68 16.98
CA VAL A 89 12.49 7.82 18.44
C VAL A 89 13.85 8.39 18.84
N LEU A 90 14.94 7.84 18.31
CA LEU A 90 16.31 8.25 18.71
C LEU A 90 16.68 9.65 18.22
N THR A 91 16.15 10.10 17.08
CA THR A 91 16.35 11.49 16.62
C THR A 91 15.50 12.50 17.38
N GLY A 92 14.50 12.03 18.15
CA GLY A 92 13.54 12.88 18.85
C GLY A 92 12.47 13.50 17.95
N CYS A 93 12.43 13.16 16.63
CA CYS A 93 11.39 13.65 15.73
C CYS A 93 9.99 13.13 16.12
N ILE A 94 9.93 11.89 16.61
CA ILE A 94 8.71 11.27 17.15
C ILE A 94 9.12 10.55 18.46
N PRO A 95 9.08 11.24 19.61
CA PRO A 95 9.57 10.67 20.87
C PRO A 95 8.72 9.49 21.40
N ASN A 96 7.42 9.49 21.11
CA ASN A 96 6.53 8.42 21.57
C ASN A 96 6.72 7.17 20.69
N PRO A 97 7.06 6.00 21.27
CA PRO A 97 7.26 4.76 20.50
C PRO A 97 6.01 4.28 19.74
N ILE A 98 4.80 4.47 20.28
CA ILE A 98 3.55 4.09 19.59
C ILE A 98 3.35 4.97 18.35
N ASP A 99 3.60 6.26 18.46
CA ASP A 99 3.51 7.21 17.36
C ASP A 99 4.57 6.94 16.30
N ALA A 100 5.80 6.64 16.70
CA ALA A 100 6.88 6.25 15.80
C ALA A 100 6.55 4.93 15.06
N LEU A 101 5.95 3.95 15.75
CA LEU A 101 5.49 2.71 15.15
C LEU A 101 4.34 2.97 14.17
N PHE A 102 3.38 3.84 14.52
CA PHE A 102 2.29 4.23 13.63
C PHE A 102 2.81 4.82 12.32
N GLU A 103 3.73 5.81 12.42
CA GLU A 103 4.34 6.46 11.26
C GLU A 103 5.10 5.46 10.38
N THR A 104 5.85 4.53 11.00
CA THR A 104 6.65 3.54 10.28
C THR A 104 5.78 2.46 9.64
N VAL A 105 4.76 1.97 10.35
CA VAL A 105 3.78 1.03 9.77
C VAL A 105 3.07 1.69 8.61
N SER A 106 2.60 2.94 8.77
CA SER A 106 2.02 3.72 7.69
C SER A 106 2.97 3.87 6.50
N GLY A 107 4.26 4.05 6.78
CA GLY A 107 5.31 4.07 5.75
C GLY A 107 5.41 2.77 4.97
N PHE A 108 5.69 1.67 5.63
CA PHE A 108 5.89 0.37 4.97
C PHE A 108 4.60 -0.19 4.35
N THR A 109 3.45 -0.03 5.01
CA THR A 109 2.15 -0.46 4.44
C THR A 109 1.64 0.46 3.34
N THR A 110 2.41 1.52 3.03
CA THR A 110 2.07 2.51 2.00
C THR A 110 0.71 3.18 2.24
N THR A 111 0.38 3.41 3.52
CA THR A 111 -0.87 4.04 3.91
C THR A 111 -0.82 5.56 3.79
N GLY A 112 0.29 6.20 4.22
CA GLY A 112 0.43 7.65 4.19
C GLY A 112 -0.31 8.42 5.29
N ALA A 113 -0.96 7.72 6.22
CA ALA A 113 -1.51 8.34 7.42
C ALA A 113 -0.35 8.80 8.32
N SER A 114 -0.34 10.06 8.72
CA SER A 114 0.74 10.65 9.54
C SER A 114 0.21 11.15 10.87
N ILE A 115 1.04 11.03 11.90
CA ILE A 115 0.78 11.64 13.22
C ILE A 115 1.47 13.01 13.35
N LEU A 116 2.30 13.37 12.39
CA LEU A 116 3.11 14.59 12.44
C LEU A 116 2.24 15.82 12.14
N PRO A 117 2.33 16.86 12.96
CA PRO A 117 1.62 18.13 12.71
C PRO A 117 2.27 18.95 11.59
N GLY A 118 3.55 18.74 11.32
CA GLY A 118 4.32 19.40 10.27
C GLY A 118 5.53 18.56 9.88
N VAL A 119 5.94 18.66 8.61
CA VAL A 119 7.02 17.83 8.05
C VAL A 119 8.20 18.67 7.52
N GLU A 120 8.04 19.99 7.35
CA GLU A 120 9.02 20.85 6.67
C GLU A 120 10.31 21.03 7.46
N ASP A 121 10.21 21.01 8.81
CA ASP A 121 11.35 21.17 9.73
C ASP A 121 12.06 19.85 10.03
N LEU A 122 11.60 18.73 9.47
CA LEU A 122 12.22 17.43 9.70
C LEU A 122 13.59 17.34 9.02
N PRO A 123 14.57 16.65 9.63
CA PRO A 123 15.84 16.34 9.00
C PRO A 123 15.65 15.63 7.65
N LYS A 124 16.51 15.94 6.68
CA LYS A 124 16.43 15.36 5.32
C LYS A 124 16.57 13.85 5.32
N GLY A 125 17.41 13.30 6.21
CA GLY A 125 17.51 11.84 6.37
C GLY A 125 16.21 11.20 6.83
N ILE A 126 15.47 11.83 7.73
CA ILE A 126 14.16 11.37 8.21
C ILE A 126 13.09 11.48 7.10
N LEU A 127 13.06 12.61 6.37
CA LEU A 127 12.18 12.77 5.19
C LEU A 127 12.45 11.71 4.11
N PHE A 128 13.75 11.43 3.86
CA PHE A 128 14.15 10.38 2.94
C PHE A 128 13.62 9.03 3.41
N TRP A 129 13.82 8.67 4.70
CA TRP A 129 13.37 7.39 5.25
C TRP A 129 11.86 7.22 5.13
N ARG A 130 11.06 8.25 5.50
CA ARG A 130 9.60 8.23 5.36
C ARG A 130 9.16 7.86 3.93
N SER A 131 9.65 8.58 2.92
CA SER A 131 9.29 8.32 1.53
C SER A 131 9.87 7.00 0.99
N PHE A 132 11.06 6.63 1.45
CA PHE A 132 11.72 5.40 1.03
C PHE A 132 11.02 4.15 1.58
N THR A 133 10.44 4.19 2.79
CA THR A 133 9.60 3.09 3.30
C THR A 133 8.42 2.80 2.39
N HIS A 134 7.79 3.81 1.78
CA HIS A 134 6.76 3.62 0.76
C HIS A 134 7.28 2.88 -0.47
N TRP A 135 8.45 3.27 -0.97
CA TRP A 135 9.02 2.62 -2.14
C TRP A 135 9.35 1.14 -1.88
N VAL A 136 9.89 0.83 -0.71
CA VAL A 136 10.17 -0.56 -0.29
C VAL A 136 8.88 -1.34 -0.08
N GLY A 137 7.89 -0.74 0.58
CA GLY A 137 6.61 -1.37 0.89
C GLY A 137 5.71 -1.57 -0.34
N GLY A 138 5.82 -0.70 -1.37
CA GLY A 138 4.93 -0.70 -2.53
C GLY A 138 4.92 -2.02 -3.31
N MET A 139 6.09 -2.59 -3.58
CA MET A 139 6.18 -3.91 -4.24
C MET A 139 6.16 -5.10 -3.28
N GLY A 140 6.06 -4.84 -1.97
CA GLY A 140 6.10 -5.87 -0.95
C GLY A 140 7.53 -6.29 -0.56
N VAL A 141 7.75 -6.35 0.73
CA VAL A 141 9.09 -6.62 1.30
C VAL A 141 9.56 -8.03 0.97
N LEU A 142 8.66 -9.02 1.01
CA LEU A 142 9.01 -10.41 0.70
C LEU A 142 9.20 -10.63 -0.80
N VAL A 143 8.46 -9.95 -1.67
CA VAL A 143 8.69 -10.01 -3.12
C VAL A 143 10.06 -9.42 -3.46
N PHE A 144 10.46 -8.34 -2.79
CA PHE A 144 11.80 -7.78 -2.89
C PHE A 144 12.86 -8.80 -2.47
N LEU A 145 12.69 -9.45 -1.31
CA LEU A 145 13.58 -10.48 -0.82
C LEU A 145 13.67 -11.67 -1.80
N LEU A 146 12.53 -12.13 -2.34
CA LEU A 146 12.48 -13.21 -3.34
C LEU A 146 13.20 -12.87 -4.64
N SER A 147 13.28 -11.58 -5.01
CA SER A 147 14.02 -11.14 -6.21
C SER A 147 15.53 -11.24 -6.04
N LEU A 148 16.02 -11.04 -4.81
CA LEU A 148 17.45 -10.99 -4.49
C LEU A 148 18.02 -12.36 -4.10
N LEU A 149 17.29 -13.18 -3.34
CA LEU A 149 17.81 -14.41 -2.77
C LEU A 149 17.40 -15.65 -3.57
N PRO A 150 18.35 -16.53 -3.92
CA PRO A 150 18.08 -17.85 -4.48
C PRO A 150 17.62 -18.80 -3.35
N LEU A 151 16.39 -18.66 -2.89
CA LEU A 151 15.81 -19.60 -1.93
C LEU A 151 15.53 -20.93 -2.64
N THR A 152 15.96 -22.05 -2.09
CA THR A 152 15.72 -23.39 -2.64
C THR A 152 14.45 -24.01 -2.04
N GLY A 153 13.63 -24.69 -2.87
CA GLY A 153 12.45 -25.44 -2.43
C GLY A 153 11.11 -24.74 -2.67
N GLY A 154 10.00 -25.42 -2.34
CA GLY A 154 8.62 -24.97 -2.56
C GLY A 154 8.14 -23.75 -1.75
N SER A 155 8.98 -23.21 -0.86
CA SER A 155 8.67 -22.08 0.02
C SER A 155 8.35 -20.78 -0.73
N HIS A 156 8.93 -20.56 -1.92
CA HIS A 156 8.73 -19.36 -2.72
C HIS A 156 7.26 -19.12 -3.11
N VAL A 157 6.55 -20.18 -3.50
CA VAL A 157 5.16 -20.06 -3.95
C VAL A 157 4.25 -19.68 -2.78
N ASN A 158 4.49 -20.25 -1.61
CA ASN A 158 3.67 -19.97 -0.43
C ASN A 158 3.91 -18.56 0.12
N LEU A 159 5.15 -18.06 0.11
CA LEU A 159 5.47 -16.67 0.48
C LEU A 159 4.86 -15.67 -0.50
N MET A 160 5.02 -15.90 -1.81
CA MET A 160 4.45 -15.01 -2.81
C MET A 160 2.92 -14.99 -2.77
N LYS A 161 2.28 -16.13 -2.51
CA LYS A 161 0.82 -16.19 -2.32
C LYS A 161 0.36 -15.48 -1.04
N ALA A 162 1.19 -15.47 0.01
CA ALA A 162 0.86 -14.81 1.27
C ALA A 162 0.96 -13.28 1.20
N GLU A 163 1.77 -12.74 0.29
CA GLU A 163 1.98 -11.29 0.15
C GLU A 163 1.33 -10.68 -1.10
N SER A 164 1.08 -11.49 -2.14
CA SER A 164 0.53 -10.97 -3.40
C SER A 164 -0.93 -10.60 -3.29
N PRO A 165 -1.30 -9.34 -3.51
CA PRO A 165 -2.69 -8.89 -3.43
C PRO A 165 -3.52 -9.39 -4.61
N GLY A 166 -4.69 -9.99 -4.32
CA GLY A 166 -5.71 -10.32 -5.30
C GLY A 166 -6.01 -11.82 -5.48
N PRO A 167 -7.13 -12.14 -6.15
CA PRO A 167 -7.69 -13.49 -6.18
C PRO A 167 -6.91 -14.51 -7.04
N GLN A 168 -6.00 -14.09 -7.91
CA GLN A 168 -5.11 -15.00 -8.66
C GLN A 168 -3.83 -14.30 -9.11
N VAL A 169 -2.70 -14.94 -8.86
CA VAL A 169 -1.42 -14.59 -9.50
C VAL A 169 -1.23 -15.54 -10.69
N ASP A 170 -1.51 -15.08 -11.89
CA ASP A 170 -1.12 -15.80 -13.10
C ASP A 170 0.42 -15.85 -13.15
N LYS A 171 0.99 -17.04 -13.29
CA LYS A 171 2.44 -17.21 -13.42
C LYS A 171 2.89 -16.60 -14.75
N LEU A 172 3.63 -15.50 -14.69
CA LEU A 172 4.18 -14.85 -15.89
C LEU A 172 5.25 -15.74 -16.57
N VAL A 173 6.04 -16.43 -15.75
CA VAL A 173 7.10 -17.33 -16.19
C VAL A 173 7.17 -18.53 -15.23
N PRO A 174 7.80 -19.66 -15.66
CA PRO A 174 7.86 -20.90 -14.86
C PRO A 174 8.52 -20.75 -13.48
N LYS A 175 9.45 -19.78 -13.34
CA LYS A 175 10.17 -19.52 -12.09
C LYS A 175 9.63 -18.27 -11.40
N VAL A 176 9.19 -18.40 -10.15
CA VAL A 176 8.68 -17.31 -9.29
C VAL A 176 9.69 -16.16 -9.18
N GLN A 177 10.97 -16.48 -9.00
CA GLN A 177 12.04 -15.48 -8.90
C GLN A 177 12.18 -14.64 -10.18
N SER A 178 12.02 -15.24 -11.37
CA SER A 178 12.06 -14.50 -12.63
C SER A 178 10.87 -13.55 -12.76
N THR A 179 9.68 -13.97 -12.31
CA THR A 179 8.50 -13.11 -12.24
C THR A 179 8.78 -11.90 -11.34
N ALA A 180 9.27 -12.12 -10.13
CA ALA A 180 9.60 -11.05 -9.18
C ALA A 180 10.59 -10.05 -9.78
N LYS A 181 11.69 -10.53 -10.41
CA LYS A 181 12.69 -9.66 -11.05
C LYS A 181 12.10 -8.77 -12.15
N ILE A 182 11.23 -9.33 -13.00
CA ILE A 182 10.59 -8.58 -14.08
C ILE A 182 9.66 -7.49 -13.49
N LEU A 183 8.83 -7.83 -12.51
CA LEU A 183 7.92 -6.88 -11.87
C LEU A 183 8.70 -5.76 -11.19
N TYR A 184 9.79 -6.07 -10.47
CA TYR A 184 10.68 -5.07 -9.90
C TYR A 184 11.36 -4.20 -10.95
N GLY A 185 11.78 -4.79 -12.09
CA GLY A 185 12.34 -4.03 -13.21
C GLY A 185 11.35 -3.01 -13.78
N ILE A 186 10.07 -3.38 -13.92
CA ILE A 186 9.00 -2.47 -14.36
C ILE A 186 8.79 -1.37 -13.33
N TYR A 187 8.70 -1.73 -12.04
CA TYR A 187 8.52 -0.80 -10.94
C TYR A 187 9.65 0.25 -10.89
N LEU A 188 10.89 -0.20 -10.92
CA LEU A 188 12.06 0.68 -10.96
C LEU A 188 12.06 1.56 -12.21
N GLY A 189 11.76 0.99 -13.37
CA GLY A 189 11.70 1.72 -14.63
C GLY A 189 10.69 2.86 -14.60
N LEU A 190 9.46 2.60 -14.12
CA LEU A 190 8.42 3.63 -13.96
C LEU A 190 8.83 4.69 -12.93
N THR A 191 9.46 4.30 -11.80
CA THR A 191 9.98 5.24 -10.80
C THR A 191 11.02 6.19 -11.40
N VAL A 192 11.96 5.66 -12.19
CA VAL A 192 13.00 6.48 -12.85
C VAL A 192 12.39 7.42 -13.89
N ILE A 193 11.43 6.93 -14.66
CA ILE A 193 10.75 7.76 -15.68
C ILE A 193 10.02 8.92 -14.98
N GLU A 194 9.25 8.66 -13.91
CA GLU A 194 8.59 9.71 -13.13
C GLU A 194 9.59 10.73 -12.58
N PHE A 195 10.67 10.26 -11.94
CA PHE A 195 11.73 11.10 -11.41
C PHE A 195 12.27 12.08 -12.47
N VAL A 196 12.54 11.58 -13.69
CA VAL A 196 13.01 12.42 -14.80
C VAL A 196 11.97 13.45 -15.23
N PHE A 197 10.67 13.08 -15.29
CA PHE A 197 9.60 14.05 -15.60
C PHE A 197 9.46 15.13 -14.53
N LEU A 198 9.63 14.79 -13.25
CA LEU A 198 9.60 15.77 -12.16
C LEU A 198 10.76 16.76 -12.26
N LEU A 199 11.97 16.29 -12.60
CA LEU A 199 13.13 17.17 -12.87
C LEU A 199 12.86 18.13 -14.02
N PHE A 200 12.26 17.67 -15.14
CA PHE A 200 11.84 18.55 -16.23
C PHE A 200 10.80 19.59 -15.79
N GLY A 201 10.01 19.31 -14.78
CA GLY A 201 9.11 20.27 -14.14
C GLY A 201 9.78 21.30 -13.25
N GLY A 202 11.10 21.27 -13.10
CA GLY A 202 11.89 22.16 -12.26
C GLY A 202 11.87 21.82 -10.77
N MET A 203 11.40 20.62 -10.39
CA MET A 203 11.45 20.17 -9.00
C MET A 203 12.89 19.80 -8.61
N PRO A 204 13.40 20.21 -7.43
CA PRO A 204 14.73 19.83 -6.96
C PRO A 204 14.94 18.33 -6.90
N VAL A 205 16.18 17.86 -7.10
CA VAL A 205 16.53 16.42 -7.17
C VAL A 205 16.03 15.65 -5.94
N PHE A 206 16.23 16.18 -4.74
CA PHE A 206 15.81 15.53 -3.50
C PHE A 206 14.27 15.40 -3.42
N GLU A 207 13.55 16.49 -3.69
CA GLU A 207 12.08 16.53 -3.68
C GLU A 207 11.50 15.61 -4.75
N SER A 208 12.10 15.59 -5.96
CA SER A 208 11.72 14.68 -7.05
C SER A 208 11.89 13.21 -6.66
N LEU A 209 12.97 12.89 -5.93
CA LEU A 209 13.22 11.53 -5.47
C LEU A 209 12.19 11.09 -4.42
N LEU A 210 11.90 11.95 -3.44
CA LEU A 210 10.88 11.67 -2.41
C LEU A 210 9.50 11.50 -3.03
N THR A 211 9.15 12.37 -3.99
CA THR A 211 7.88 12.29 -4.72
C THR A 211 7.78 10.97 -5.50
N ALA A 212 8.81 10.63 -6.28
CA ALA A 212 8.82 9.39 -7.05
C ALA A 212 8.72 8.14 -6.15
N PHE A 213 9.32 8.15 -4.96
CA PHE A 213 9.17 7.07 -3.99
C PHE A 213 7.73 6.97 -3.44
N GLY A 214 7.14 8.11 -3.07
CA GLY A 214 5.77 8.16 -2.55
C GLY A 214 4.74 7.76 -3.59
N THR A 215 4.90 8.23 -4.84
CA THR A 215 4.00 7.87 -5.95
C THR A 215 4.13 6.40 -6.33
N ALA A 216 5.37 5.93 -6.54
CA ALA A 216 5.62 4.55 -6.93
C ALA A 216 5.12 3.55 -5.89
N GLY A 217 5.35 3.82 -4.61
CA GLY A 217 4.83 3.03 -3.51
C GLY A 217 3.32 3.16 -3.33
N THR A 218 2.67 4.16 -3.95
CA THR A 218 1.29 4.57 -3.68
C THR A 218 1.07 4.85 -2.19
N GLY A 219 1.97 5.67 -1.58
CA GLY A 219 2.03 5.80 -0.13
C GLY A 219 1.63 7.17 0.43
N GLY A 220 1.88 8.28 -0.30
CA GLY A 220 1.32 9.59 0.04
C GLY A 220 2.06 10.43 1.07
N PHE A 221 3.17 9.98 1.65
CA PHE A 221 3.95 10.85 2.51
C PHE A 221 4.55 12.02 1.73
N GLY A 222 4.14 13.22 2.08
CA GLY A 222 4.69 14.47 1.56
C GLY A 222 5.91 14.93 2.36
N PHE A 223 6.64 15.87 1.77
CA PHE A 223 7.72 16.65 2.39
C PHE A 223 7.33 18.13 2.58
N ARG A 224 6.09 18.49 2.21
CA ARG A 224 5.42 19.77 2.50
C ARG A 224 4.12 19.52 3.23
N ASN A 225 3.74 20.48 4.06
CA ASN A 225 2.50 20.40 4.85
C ASN A 225 1.25 20.50 3.97
N ASP A 226 1.35 21.23 2.85
CA ASP A 226 0.27 21.40 1.86
C ASP A 226 0.28 20.34 0.75
N SER A 227 1.08 19.28 0.91
CA SER A 227 1.28 18.22 -0.06
C SER A 227 1.63 18.76 -1.46
N PHE A 228 0.70 18.73 -2.44
CA PHE A 228 0.93 19.23 -3.80
C PHE A 228 0.17 20.52 -4.15
N ALA A 229 -0.46 21.20 -3.17
CA ALA A 229 -1.27 22.38 -3.43
C ALA A 229 -0.46 23.54 -4.04
N SER A 230 0.76 23.79 -3.56
CA SER A 230 1.65 24.87 -4.02
C SER A 230 2.47 24.54 -5.27
N PHE A 231 2.41 23.31 -5.78
CA PHE A 231 3.18 22.92 -6.97
C PHE A 231 2.52 23.34 -8.27
N SER A 232 3.34 23.48 -9.33
CA SER A 232 2.88 23.86 -10.66
C SER A 232 1.86 22.87 -11.24
N PRO A 233 0.95 23.32 -12.13
CA PRO A 233 0.02 22.44 -12.83
C PRO A 233 0.71 21.27 -13.55
N TYR A 234 1.91 21.50 -14.10
CA TYR A 234 2.70 20.45 -14.75
C TYR A 234 3.05 19.31 -13.76
N ILE A 235 3.60 19.66 -12.60
CA ILE A 235 3.97 18.68 -11.57
C ILE A 235 2.75 17.90 -11.09
N GLN A 236 1.63 18.61 -10.83
CA GLN A 236 0.38 17.98 -10.43
C GLN A 236 -0.11 16.97 -11.48
N TRP A 237 -0.03 17.28 -12.78
CA TRP A 237 -0.39 16.35 -13.84
C TRP A 237 0.57 15.15 -13.95
N VAL A 238 1.87 15.37 -13.83
CA VAL A 238 2.86 14.29 -13.81
C VAL A 238 2.54 13.32 -12.68
N VAL A 239 2.40 13.80 -11.44
CA VAL A 239 2.07 12.96 -10.30
C VAL A 239 0.73 12.24 -10.50
N THR A 240 -0.30 12.93 -10.98
CA THR A 240 -1.62 12.32 -11.27
C THR A 240 -1.50 11.12 -12.23
N ILE A 241 -0.79 11.32 -13.34
CA ILE A 241 -0.62 10.28 -14.36
C ILE A 241 0.13 9.09 -13.78
N PHE A 242 1.23 9.34 -13.05
CA PHE A 242 2.03 8.26 -12.48
C PHE A 242 1.32 7.53 -11.34
N MET A 243 0.55 8.22 -10.46
CA MET A 243 -0.33 7.55 -9.50
C MET A 243 -1.27 6.55 -10.21
N ILE A 244 -1.97 6.99 -11.25
CA ILE A 244 -2.87 6.14 -12.03
C ILE A 244 -2.12 4.96 -12.67
N LEU A 245 -0.92 5.19 -13.21
CA LEU A 245 -0.09 4.14 -13.81
C LEU A 245 0.36 3.11 -12.78
N PHE A 246 0.81 3.51 -11.59
CA PHE A 246 1.19 2.55 -10.53
C PHE A 246 0.00 1.76 -9.97
N GLY A 247 -1.23 2.28 -10.11
CA GLY A 247 -2.46 1.55 -9.79
C GLY A 247 -2.88 0.49 -10.80
N VAL A 248 -2.26 0.41 -11.97
CA VAL A 248 -2.55 -0.62 -13.00
C VAL A 248 -1.88 -1.93 -12.63
N ASN A 249 -2.51 -3.05 -12.97
CA ASN A 249 -1.95 -4.39 -12.82
C ASN A 249 -0.60 -4.51 -13.56
N PHE A 250 0.48 -4.86 -12.84
CA PHE A 250 1.83 -4.99 -13.42
C PHE A 250 1.94 -6.09 -14.48
N ASN A 251 1.05 -7.10 -14.48
CA ASN A 251 0.95 -8.08 -15.55
C ASN A 251 0.56 -7.43 -16.89
N ALA A 252 -0.24 -6.35 -16.88
CA ALA A 252 -0.58 -5.62 -18.09
C ALA A 252 0.68 -4.97 -18.71
N TYR A 253 1.55 -4.38 -17.89
CA TYR A 253 2.84 -3.84 -18.37
C TYR A 253 3.76 -4.92 -18.94
N PHE A 254 3.81 -6.08 -18.28
CA PHE A 254 4.56 -7.22 -18.84
C PHE A 254 4.02 -7.63 -20.22
N LEU A 255 2.70 -7.69 -20.40
CA LEU A 255 2.10 -7.98 -21.71
C LEU A 255 2.41 -6.91 -22.76
N LEU A 256 2.45 -5.63 -22.36
CA LEU A 256 2.85 -4.53 -23.24
C LEU A 256 4.33 -4.67 -23.67
N LEU A 257 5.25 -4.99 -22.75
CA LEU A 257 6.65 -5.26 -23.07
C LEU A 257 6.84 -6.44 -24.03
N MET A 258 5.98 -7.47 -23.88
CA MET A 258 5.94 -8.62 -24.78
C MET A 258 5.18 -8.34 -26.10
N ARG A 259 4.85 -7.06 -26.39
CA ARG A 259 4.08 -6.60 -27.56
C ARG A 259 2.70 -7.26 -27.74
N ARG A 260 2.10 -7.75 -26.64
CA ARG A 260 0.77 -8.36 -26.65
C ARG A 260 -0.32 -7.33 -26.30
N PHE A 261 -0.35 -6.21 -27.01
CA PHE A 261 -1.22 -5.04 -26.72
C PHE A 261 -2.71 -5.42 -26.62
N ARG A 262 -3.21 -6.29 -27.52
CA ARG A 262 -4.62 -6.73 -27.49
C ARG A 262 -4.98 -7.47 -26.21
N LYS A 263 -4.07 -8.26 -25.64
CA LYS A 263 -4.33 -8.99 -24.39
C LYS A 263 -4.29 -8.04 -23.19
N ALA A 264 -3.39 -7.09 -23.17
CA ALA A 264 -3.34 -6.08 -22.11
C ALA A 264 -4.62 -5.22 -22.09
N ALA A 265 -5.07 -4.73 -23.28
CA ALA A 265 -6.29 -3.94 -23.40
C ALA A 265 -7.59 -4.75 -23.20
N ALA A 266 -7.55 -6.08 -23.36
CA ALA A 266 -8.71 -6.96 -23.18
C ALA A 266 -8.99 -7.27 -21.70
N SER A 267 -8.06 -6.93 -20.76
CA SER A 267 -8.28 -7.16 -19.33
C SER A 267 -9.51 -6.39 -18.83
N GLU A 268 -10.49 -7.12 -18.31
CA GLU A 268 -11.73 -6.55 -17.78
C GLU A 268 -11.46 -5.65 -16.57
N GLU A 269 -10.49 -6.04 -15.71
CA GLU A 269 -10.11 -5.26 -14.53
C GLU A 269 -9.52 -3.90 -14.94
N VAL A 270 -8.57 -3.89 -15.89
CA VAL A 270 -7.93 -2.65 -16.34
C VAL A 270 -8.95 -1.72 -16.99
N ARG A 271 -9.86 -2.25 -17.81
CA ARG A 271 -10.93 -1.45 -18.42
C ARG A 271 -11.88 -0.87 -17.38
N ALA A 272 -12.29 -1.68 -16.39
CA ALA A 272 -13.15 -1.20 -15.32
C ALA A 272 -12.46 -0.13 -14.47
N TYR A 273 -11.18 -0.31 -14.15
CA TYR A 273 -10.38 0.66 -13.42
C TYR A 273 -10.35 2.04 -14.12
N PHE A 274 -9.98 2.08 -15.41
CA PHE A 274 -10.00 3.34 -16.16
C PHE A 274 -11.41 3.90 -16.34
N GLY A 275 -12.42 3.03 -16.50
CA GLY A 275 -13.83 3.44 -16.57
C GLY A 275 -14.31 4.13 -15.30
N ILE A 276 -13.99 3.57 -14.12
CA ILE A 276 -14.34 4.14 -12.81
C ILE A 276 -13.66 5.51 -12.66
N ILE A 277 -12.36 5.61 -12.97
CA ILE A 277 -11.62 6.88 -12.90
C ILE A 277 -12.26 7.92 -13.81
N ALA A 278 -12.53 7.58 -15.07
CA ALA A 278 -13.10 8.53 -16.03
C ALA A 278 -14.47 9.05 -15.58
N VAL A 279 -15.36 8.16 -15.12
CA VAL A 279 -16.69 8.56 -14.62
C VAL A 279 -16.57 9.45 -13.38
N ALA A 280 -15.75 9.04 -12.40
CA ALA A 280 -15.55 9.82 -11.17
C ALA A 280 -14.96 11.20 -11.47
N VAL A 281 -13.93 11.29 -12.33
CA VAL A 281 -13.32 12.57 -12.72
C VAL A 281 -14.35 13.48 -13.40
N VAL A 282 -15.15 12.95 -14.33
CA VAL A 282 -16.17 13.76 -15.03
C VAL A 282 -17.22 14.28 -14.05
N VAL A 283 -17.78 13.41 -13.21
CA VAL A 283 -18.84 13.80 -12.26
C VAL A 283 -18.32 14.83 -11.25
N ILE A 284 -17.14 14.59 -10.66
CA ILE A 284 -16.55 15.52 -9.70
C ILE A 284 -16.21 16.84 -10.39
N THR A 285 -15.59 16.83 -11.58
CA THR A 285 -15.26 18.06 -12.32
C THR A 285 -16.49 18.94 -12.54
N LEU A 286 -17.61 18.34 -12.96
CA LEU A 286 -18.86 19.08 -13.16
C LEU A 286 -19.42 19.62 -11.86
N ASN A 287 -19.29 18.89 -10.76
CA ASN A 287 -19.81 19.27 -9.46
C ASN A 287 -18.99 20.39 -8.78
N ILE A 288 -17.66 20.42 -8.98
CA ILE A 288 -16.76 21.41 -8.34
C ILE A 288 -16.40 22.59 -9.25
N ARG A 289 -16.86 22.63 -10.52
CA ARG A 289 -16.44 23.66 -11.50
C ARG A 289 -16.69 25.08 -11.03
N SER A 290 -17.68 25.30 -10.20
CA SER A 290 -18.03 26.64 -9.66
C SER A 290 -17.08 27.11 -8.55
N LEU A 291 -16.27 26.21 -7.98
CA LEU A 291 -15.31 26.52 -6.92
C LEU A 291 -13.96 27.00 -7.48
N TYR A 292 -13.71 26.78 -8.77
CA TYR A 292 -12.42 27.05 -9.41
C TYR A 292 -12.58 28.07 -10.56
N GLY A 293 -11.46 28.71 -10.92
CA GLY A 293 -11.44 29.78 -11.94
C GLY A 293 -11.73 29.32 -13.38
N GLY A 294 -11.85 27.99 -13.62
CA GLY A 294 -12.15 27.45 -14.94
C GLY A 294 -12.25 25.92 -14.98
N PHE A 295 -12.81 25.40 -16.08
CA PHE A 295 -12.98 23.95 -16.28
C PHE A 295 -11.67 23.18 -16.20
N GLY A 296 -10.56 23.72 -16.76
CA GLY A 296 -9.27 23.05 -16.78
C GLY A 296 -8.66 22.89 -15.38
N GLU A 297 -8.87 23.84 -14.49
CA GLU A 297 -8.44 23.75 -13.10
C GLU A 297 -9.29 22.74 -12.32
N ALA A 298 -10.61 22.83 -12.43
CA ALA A 298 -11.52 21.86 -11.82
C ALA A 298 -11.22 20.41 -12.28
N LEU A 299 -10.94 20.22 -13.58
CA LEU A 299 -10.54 18.92 -14.13
C LEU A 299 -9.23 18.41 -13.52
N ARG A 300 -8.22 19.29 -13.39
CA ARG A 300 -6.93 18.93 -12.79
C ARG A 300 -7.09 18.49 -11.34
N GLN A 301 -7.83 19.27 -10.54
CA GLN A 301 -8.07 18.96 -9.13
C GLN A 301 -8.88 17.66 -8.97
N ALA A 302 -9.94 17.49 -9.75
CA ALA A 302 -10.74 16.26 -9.75
C ALA A 302 -9.90 15.04 -10.14
N ALA A 303 -9.11 15.14 -11.23
CA ALA A 303 -8.27 14.03 -11.69
C ALA A 303 -7.18 13.67 -10.67
N PHE A 304 -6.57 14.68 -10.02
CA PHE A 304 -5.57 14.47 -8.98
C PHE A 304 -6.18 13.72 -7.79
N GLN A 305 -7.29 14.19 -7.22
CA GLN A 305 -7.91 13.57 -6.06
C GLN A 305 -8.47 12.17 -6.36
N VAL A 306 -9.16 12.01 -7.51
CA VAL A 306 -9.63 10.68 -7.94
C VAL A 306 -8.45 9.72 -8.13
N GLY A 307 -7.39 10.17 -8.82
CA GLY A 307 -6.16 9.37 -8.99
C GLY A 307 -5.55 8.99 -7.65
N SER A 308 -5.38 9.96 -6.76
CA SER A 308 -4.81 9.76 -5.42
C SER A 308 -5.60 8.74 -4.58
N ILE A 309 -6.92 8.88 -4.52
CA ILE A 309 -7.77 8.06 -3.66
C ILE A 309 -7.95 6.64 -4.20
N ILE A 310 -8.26 6.48 -5.51
CA ILE A 310 -8.50 5.14 -6.06
C ILE A 310 -7.23 4.28 -6.11
N THR A 311 -6.06 4.92 -6.29
CA THR A 311 -4.77 4.22 -6.25
C THR A 311 -4.25 4.01 -4.84
N THR A 312 -4.97 4.55 -3.86
CA THR A 312 -4.59 4.54 -2.45
C THR A 312 -3.24 5.25 -2.19
N THR A 313 -2.90 6.26 -3.01
CA THR A 313 -1.66 7.03 -2.83
C THR A 313 -1.77 8.04 -1.69
N GLY A 314 -2.88 8.79 -1.59
CA GLY A 314 -3.12 9.71 -0.48
C GLY A 314 -2.50 11.11 -0.61
N PHE A 315 -1.82 11.45 -1.72
CA PHE A 315 -1.42 12.83 -1.97
C PHE A 315 -2.63 13.75 -2.19
N SER A 316 -2.51 15.01 -1.80
CA SER A 316 -3.55 16.01 -2.04
C SER A 316 -3.00 17.25 -2.75
N SER A 317 -3.79 17.82 -3.67
CA SER A 317 -3.51 19.07 -4.36
C SER A 317 -4.41 20.22 -3.90
N CYS A 318 -5.38 19.93 -3.06
CA CYS A 318 -6.31 20.85 -2.43
C CYS A 318 -6.99 20.21 -1.24
N ASP A 319 -7.63 21.02 -0.41
CA ASP A 319 -8.48 20.53 0.67
C ASP A 319 -9.84 20.09 0.10
N PHE A 320 -9.97 18.79 -0.20
CA PHE A 320 -11.22 18.23 -0.72
C PHE A 320 -12.32 18.08 0.35
N ASP A 321 -12.01 18.30 1.63
CA ASP A 321 -13.03 18.31 2.67
C ASP A 321 -13.97 19.54 2.54
N LEU A 322 -13.51 20.56 1.85
CA LEU A 322 -14.32 21.75 1.50
C LEU A 322 -15.19 21.54 0.24
N TRP A 323 -15.09 20.40 -0.44
CA TRP A 323 -15.88 20.13 -1.65
C TRP A 323 -17.34 19.81 -1.33
N PRO A 324 -18.26 19.96 -2.33
CA PRO A 324 -19.66 19.57 -2.18
C PRO A 324 -19.79 18.10 -1.78
N THR A 325 -20.82 17.79 -1.00
CA THR A 325 -21.07 16.47 -0.41
C THR A 325 -20.96 15.33 -1.43
N LEU A 326 -21.58 15.48 -2.61
CA LEU A 326 -21.51 14.45 -3.67
C LEU A 326 -20.06 14.09 -4.04
N SER A 327 -19.18 15.10 -4.19
CA SER A 327 -17.78 14.86 -4.55
C SER A 327 -17.02 14.15 -3.42
N LYS A 328 -17.27 14.51 -2.15
CA LYS A 328 -16.69 13.84 -0.99
C LYS A 328 -17.16 12.38 -0.89
N GLU A 329 -18.46 12.12 -1.07
CA GLU A 329 -19.02 10.78 -1.02
C GLU A 329 -18.46 9.87 -2.13
N ILE A 330 -18.28 10.42 -3.35
CA ILE A 330 -17.61 9.67 -4.44
C ILE A 330 -16.18 9.30 -4.02
N LEU A 331 -15.41 10.24 -3.47
CA LEU A 331 -14.06 9.95 -3.00
C LEU A 331 -14.08 8.88 -1.89
N VAL A 332 -14.98 8.96 -0.92
CA VAL A 332 -15.14 7.93 0.14
C VAL A 332 -15.49 6.56 -0.47
N MET A 333 -16.37 6.49 -1.47
CA MET A 333 -16.66 5.23 -2.17
C MET A 333 -15.43 4.67 -2.89
N LEU A 334 -14.62 5.54 -3.52
CA LEU A 334 -13.38 5.14 -4.16
C LEU A 334 -12.33 4.58 -3.18
N MET A 335 -12.36 5.01 -1.89
CA MET A 335 -11.49 4.44 -0.85
C MET A 335 -11.66 2.92 -0.71
N PHE A 336 -12.89 2.43 -0.85
CA PHE A 336 -13.18 0.99 -0.75
C PHE A 336 -12.83 0.23 -2.03
N VAL A 337 -12.96 0.85 -3.20
CA VAL A 337 -12.71 0.19 -4.48
C VAL A 337 -11.25 -0.19 -4.64
N GLY A 338 -10.33 0.77 -4.41
CA GLY A 338 -8.89 0.56 -4.54
C GLY A 338 -8.41 0.41 -5.98
N ALA A 339 -7.14 -0.01 -6.13
CA ALA A 339 -6.48 -0.18 -7.42
C ALA A 339 -6.67 -1.59 -8.02
N CYS A 340 -5.99 -1.90 -9.14
CA CYS A 340 -5.99 -3.23 -9.73
C CYS A 340 -5.25 -4.26 -8.85
N ALA A 341 -5.66 -5.51 -8.90
CA ALA A 341 -4.90 -6.62 -8.32
C ALA A 341 -3.52 -6.73 -8.98
N GLY A 342 -2.47 -6.98 -8.16
CA GLY A 342 -1.10 -7.01 -8.66
C GLY A 342 -0.55 -5.65 -9.10
N SER A 343 -1.07 -4.55 -8.53
CA SER A 343 -0.50 -3.20 -8.50
C SER A 343 0.12 -2.91 -7.13
N THR A 344 0.70 -1.73 -6.96
CA THR A 344 1.21 -1.27 -5.66
C THR A 344 0.13 -0.77 -4.71
N GLY A 345 -1.06 -0.42 -5.24
CA GLY A 345 -2.15 0.15 -4.45
C GLY A 345 -2.77 -0.80 -3.42
N GLY A 346 -3.40 -0.26 -2.41
CA GLY A 346 -4.19 -0.94 -1.38
C GLY A 346 -5.67 -1.17 -1.76
N GLY A 347 -6.55 -1.21 -0.78
CA GLY A 347 -7.99 -1.39 -0.94
C GLY A 347 -8.44 -2.80 -1.30
N MET A 348 -9.74 -2.99 -1.48
CA MET A 348 -10.33 -4.31 -1.80
C MET A 348 -10.00 -4.83 -3.20
N LYS A 349 -9.50 -4.01 -4.10
CA LYS A 349 -9.18 -4.24 -5.51
C LYS A 349 -10.40 -4.32 -6.44
N VAL A 350 -10.24 -3.67 -7.60
CA VAL A 350 -11.27 -3.63 -8.68
C VAL A 350 -11.73 -5.03 -9.08
N SER A 351 -10.82 -6.01 -9.14
CA SER A 351 -11.15 -7.40 -9.49
C SER A 351 -12.21 -8.04 -8.59
N ARG A 352 -12.17 -7.77 -7.27
CA ARG A 352 -13.16 -8.30 -6.32
C ARG A 352 -14.54 -7.67 -6.55
N PHE A 353 -14.59 -6.35 -6.77
CA PHE A 353 -15.85 -5.68 -7.11
C PHE A 353 -16.47 -6.23 -8.40
N LEU A 354 -15.66 -6.49 -9.42
CA LEU A 354 -16.13 -7.13 -10.64
C LEU A 354 -16.67 -8.54 -10.39
N LEU A 355 -15.96 -9.35 -9.59
CA LEU A 355 -16.41 -10.70 -9.24
C LEU A 355 -17.71 -10.67 -8.42
N LEU A 356 -17.82 -9.77 -7.45
CA LEU A 356 -19.05 -9.60 -6.67
C LEU A 356 -20.23 -9.20 -7.54
N GLY A 357 -20.06 -8.21 -8.42
CA GLY A 357 -21.11 -7.78 -9.34
C GLY A 357 -21.56 -8.90 -10.30
N LYS A 358 -20.61 -9.67 -10.83
CA LYS A 358 -20.93 -10.83 -11.69
C LYS A 358 -21.58 -11.95 -10.91
N THR A 359 -21.16 -12.20 -9.67
CA THR A 359 -21.78 -13.19 -8.79
C THR A 359 -23.21 -12.79 -8.44
N LEU A 360 -23.44 -11.53 -8.08
CA LEU A 360 -24.78 -11.00 -7.85
C LEU A 360 -25.67 -11.18 -9.08
N GLY A 361 -25.16 -10.81 -10.26
CA GLY A 361 -25.92 -11.01 -11.52
C GLY A 361 -26.22 -12.48 -11.82
N LYS A 362 -25.34 -13.41 -11.45
CA LYS A 362 -25.58 -14.86 -11.52
C LYS A 362 -26.71 -15.26 -10.58
N GLU A 363 -26.63 -14.88 -9.30
CA GLU A 363 -27.63 -15.25 -8.28
C GLU A 363 -29.01 -14.69 -8.63
N LEU A 364 -29.12 -13.46 -9.15
CA LEU A 364 -30.36 -12.87 -9.61
C LEU A 364 -30.97 -13.67 -10.80
N LYS A 365 -30.12 -14.11 -11.74
CA LYS A 365 -30.59 -14.97 -12.86
C LYS A 365 -31.08 -16.32 -12.38
N GLN A 366 -30.40 -16.94 -11.42
CA GLN A 366 -30.79 -18.22 -10.85
C GLN A 366 -32.08 -18.12 -10.00
N ALA A 367 -32.26 -16.97 -9.29
CA ALA A 367 -33.53 -16.73 -8.58
C ALA A 367 -34.72 -16.62 -9.53
N LEU A 368 -34.54 -16.03 -10.71
CA LEU A 368 -35.61 -15.95 -11.75
C LEU A 368 -35.78 -17.25 -12.52
N HIS A 369 -34.70 -17.97 -12.78
CA HIS A 369 -34.66 -19.19 -13.57
C HIS A 369 -33.80 -20.25 -12.86
N PRO A 370 -34.36 -21.03 -11.90
CA PRO A 370 -33.61 -21.96 -11.05
C PRO A 370 -32.77 -23.01 -11.78
N GLN A 371 -33.18 -23.37 -13.00
CA GLN A 371 -32.48 -24.39 -13.82
C GLN A 371 -31.35 -23.79 -14.71
N VAL A 372 -31.17 -22.47 -14.70
CA VAL A 372 -30.14 -21.81 -15.52
C VAL A 372 -28.76 -22.08 -14.95
N VAL A 373 -27.86 -22.62 -15.78
CA VAL A 373 -26.42 -22.69 -15.49
C VAL A 373 -25.78 -21.40 -15.96
N ALA A 374 -25.49 -20.48 -15.00
CA ALA A 374 -24.86 -19.18 -15.26
C ALA A 374 -23.43 -19.18 -14.71
N PRO A 375 -22.41 -19.56 -15.51
CA PRO A 375 -21.03 -19.55 -15.03
C PRO A 375 -20.48 -18.11 -14.95
N VAL A 376 -19.78 -17.80 -13.86
CA VAL A 376 -19.04 -16.54 -13.71
C VAL A 376 -17.75 -16.64 -14.54
N ARG A 377 -17.50 -15.65 -15.41
CA ARG A 377 -16.28 -15.56 -16.23
C ARG A 377 -15.56 -14.25 -15.97
N MET A 378 -14.22 -14.29 -16.02
CA MET A 378 -13.36 -13.12 -15.96
C MET A 378 -12.27 -13.25 -17.04
N ASP A 379 -12.07 -12.22 -17.83
CA ASP A 379 -11.19 -12.24 -19.01
C ASP A 379 -11.46 -13.42 -19.96
N GLY A 380 -12.75 -13.79 -20.11
CA GLY A 380 -13.21 -14.92 -20.92
C GLY A 380 -12.99 -16.30 -20.29
N LYS A 381 -12.32 -16.43 -19.16
CA LYS A 381 -12.07 -17.69 -18.45
C LYS A 381 -13.13 -17.94 -17.37
N LEU A 382 -13.45 -19.21 -17.13
CA LEU A 382 -14.31 -19.62 -16.01
C LEU A 382 -13.61 -19.37 -14.68
N VAL A 383 -14.31 -18.73 -13.74
CA VAL A 383 -13.84 -18.53 -12.37
C VAL A 383 -14.25 -19.73 -11.51
N ASN A 384 -13.28 -20.30 -10.80
CA ASN A 384 -13.53 -21.43 -9.90
C ASN A 384 -14.43 -21.03 -8.73
N HIS A 385 -15.29 -21.96 -8.29
CA HIS A 385 -16.14 -21.76 -7.11
C HIS A 385 -15.37 -21.40 -5.85
N GLU A 386 -14.17 -21.94 -5.68
CA GLU A 386 -13.28 -21.63 -4.56
C GLU A 386 -12.87 -20.15 -4.55
N THR A 387 -12.55 -19.58 -5.71
CA THR A 387 -12.20 -18.16 -5.85
C THR A 387 -13.39 -17.25 -5.50
N ILE A 388 -14.60 -17.60 -5.96
CA ILE A 388 -15.82 -16.86 -5.62
C ILE A 388 -16.09 -16.93 -4.12
N ARG A 389 -16.01 -18.13 -3.52
CA ARG A 389 -16.20 -18.33 -2.08
C ARG A 389 -15.17 -17.56 -1.28
N SER A 390 -13.89 -17.61 -1.64
CA SER A 390 -12.83 -16.89 -0.93
C SER A 390 -13.01 -15.37 -1.02
N THR A 391 -13.50 -14.86 -2.15
CA THR A 391 -13.84 -13.43 -2.30
C THR A 391 -14.99 -13.02 -1.37
N ASN A 392 -16.06 -13.82 -1.30
CA ASN A 392 -17.18 -13.53 -0.41
C ASN A 392 -16.76 -13.57 1.08
N VAL A 393 -15.96 -14.57 1.48
CA VAL A 393 -15.43 -14.66 2.85
C VAL A 393 -14.51 -13.51 3.17
N TYR A 394 -13.67 -13.06 2.21
CA TYR A 394 -12.83 -11.87 2.37
C TYR A 394 -13.67 -10.62 2.65
N VAL A 395 -14.73 -10.38 1.87
CA VAL A 395 -15.59 -9.21 2.05
C VAL A 395 -16.33 -9.27 3.39
N ALA A 396 -16.81 -10.44 3.80
CA ALA A 396 -17.42 -10.62 5.11
C ALA A 396 -16.40 -10.30 6.23
N ALA A 397 -15.18 -10.86 6.18
CA ALA A 397 -14.12 -10.58 7.14
C ALA A 397 -13.75 -9.09 7.17
N TYR A 398 -13.69 -8.45 5.98
CA TYR A 398 -13.43 -7.03 5.85
C TYR A 398 -14.49 -6.18 6.57
N ILE A 399 -15.78 -6.48 6.35
CA ILE A 399 -16.89 -5.73 6.98
C ILE A 399 -16.85 -5.91 8.51
N PHE A 400 -16.61 -7.13 9.01
CA PHE A 400 -16.50 -7.38 10.45
C PHE A 400 -15.31 -6.63 11.07
N LEU A 401 -14.15 -6.67 10.40
CA LEU A 401 -12.96 -5.95 10.86
C LEU A 401 -13.20 -4.45 10.87
N PHE A 402 -13.73 -3.90 9.77
CA PHE A 402 -14.08 -2.48 9.67
C PHE A 402 -15.02 -2.04 10.80
N ALA A 403 -16.10 -2.79 11.05
CA ALA A 403 -17.06 -2.48 12.11
C ALA A 403 -16.42 -2.56 13.50
N ALA A 404 -15.58 -3.57 13.75
CA ALA A 404 -14.89 -3.71 15.04
C ALA A 404 -13.91 -2.54 15.28
N SER A 405 -13.07 -2.21 14.29
CA SER A 405 -12.12 -1.09 14.39
C SER A 405 -12.85 0.23 14.56
N PHE A 406 -13.92 0.47 13.79
CA PHE A 406 -14.74 1.68 13.89
C PHE A 406 -15.33 1.86 15.30
N LEU A 407 -15.86 0.78 15.93
CA LEU A 407 -16.37 0.84 17.29
C LEU A 407 -15.24 1.08 18.31
N LEU A 408 -14.08 0.43 18.13
CA LEU A 408 -12.97 0.57 19.08
C LEU A 408 -12.38 2.00 19.07
N ILE A 409 -12.17 2.60 17.90
CA ILE A 409 -11.60 3.96 17.84
C ILE A 409 -12.62 5.04 18.24
N SER A 410 -13.92 4.74 18.20
CA SER A 410 -14.97 5.68 18.65
C SER A 410 -14.91 5.98 20.16
N LEU A 411 -14.15 5.19 20.93
CA LEU A 411 -13.92 5.45 22.35
C LEU A 411 -13.14 6.75 22.61
N ASP A 412 -12.42 7.27 21.59
CA ASP A 412 -11.71 8.55 21.68
C ASP A 412 -12.63 9.78 21.56
N GLY A 413 -13.92 9.59 21.25
CA GLY A 413 -14.91 10.66 21.25
C GLY A 413 -14.88 11.59 20.03
N PHE A 414 -14.18 11.24 18.96
CA PHE A 414 -14.26 11.96 17.68
C PHE A 414 -15.62 11.74 17.00
N ASP A 415 -15.99 12.65 16.11
CA ASP A 415 -17.24 12.56 15.35
C ASP A 415 -17.25 11.33 14.40
N MET A 416 -18.46 10.95 13.98
CA MET A 416 -18.68 9.76 13.18
C MET A 416 -17.96 9.81 11.83
N VAL A 417 -17.89 10.97 11.19
CA VAL A 417 -17.21 11.10 9.87
C VAL A 417 -15.72 10.92 10.02
N THR A 418 -15.12 11.53 11.04
CA THR A 418 -13.70 11.36 11.38
C THR A 418 -13.38 9.88 11.62
N ASN A 419 -14.11 9.21 12.53
CA ASN A 419 -13.85 7.81 12.85
C ASN A 419 -14.07 6.87 11.66
N PHE A 420 -15.17 7.05 10.91
CA PHE A 420 -15.47 6.23 9.75
C PHE A 420 -14.37 6.35 8.68
N THR A 421 -13.97 7.58 8.36
CA THR A 421 -12.96 7.80 7.32
C THR A 421 -11.54 7.49 7.81
N ALA A 422 -11.26 7.56 9.12
CA ALA A 422 -9.99 7.10 9.68
C ALA A 422 -9.82 5.59 9.50
N VAL A 423 -10.84 4.78 9.81
CA VAL A 423 -10.79 3.32 9.56
C VAL A 423 -10.76 3.03 8.05
N ALA A 424 -11.55 3.75 7.24
CA ALA A 424 -11.52 3.58 5.79
C ALA A 424 -10.12 3.88 5.23
N ALA A 425 -9.46 4.94 5.67
CA ALA A 425 -8.12 5.32 5.25
C ALA A 425 -7.06 4.31 5.70
N THR A 426 -7.10 3.84 6.95
CA THR A 426 -6.10 2.92 7.50
C THR A 426 -6.26 1.50 6.97
N LEU A 427 -7.49 0.95 6.94
CA LEU A 427 -7.74 -0.41 6.46
C LEU A 427 -7.57 -0.56 4.94
N ASN A 428 -7.76 0.52 4.16
CA ASN A 428 -7.52 0.50 2.71
C ASN A 428 -6.15 1.07 2.31
N ASN A 429 -5.32 1.47 3.27
CA ASN A 429 -3.97 2.01 3.04
C ASN A 429 -3.96 3.23 2.11
N ILE A 430 -4.72 4.31 2.45
CA ILE A 430 -4.91 5.49 1.58
C ILE A 430 -4.25 6.75 2.16
N GLY A 431 -4.26 6.92 3.50
CA GLY A 431 -3.75 8.07 4.23
C GLY A 431 -4.83 9.05 4.67
N PRO A 432 -5.22 10.05 3.88
CA PRO A 432 -6.21 11.03 4.31
C PRO A 432 -7.63 10.48 4.33
N GLY A 433 -8.42 10.91 5.33
CA GLY A 433 -9.86 10.73 5.42
C GLY A 433 -10.60 12.06 5.19
N LEU A 434 -11.58 12.35 6.06
CA LEU A 434 -12.35 13.60 6.11
C LEU A 434 -12.32 14.16 7.55
N ALA A 435 -12.74 15.40 7.71
CA ALA A 435 -12.80 16.12 8.99
C ALA A 435 -11.44 16.12 9.72
N GLN A 436 -11.34 15.62 10.95
CA GLN A 436 -10.11 15.67 11.76
C GLN A 436 -8.94 14.83 11.20
N VAL A 437 -9.20 13.95 10.22
CA VAL A 437 -8.19 13.16 9.49
C VAL A 437 -8.19 13.51 8.00
N GLY A 438 -8.71 14.68 7.65
CA GLY A 438 -8.75 15.19 6.30
C GLY A 438 -7.37 15.45 5.69
N PRO A 439 -7.31 15.91 4.42
CA PRO A 439 -6.06 16.05 3.66
C PRO A 439 -5.07 17.07 4.25
N MET A 440 -5.56 18.03 5.05
CA MET A 440 -4.75 19.05 5.74
C MET A 440 -4.59 18.76 7.25
N MET A 441 -5.05 17.59 7.71
CA MET A 441 -5.06 17.19 9.10
C MET A 441 -4.16 15.97 9.33
N ASN A 442 -4.11 15.42 10.57
CA ASN A 442 -3.29 14.29 10.91
C ASN A 442 -3.95 13.40 11.97
N PHE A 443 -3.37 12.22 12.22
CA PHE A 443 -3.88 11.23 13.17
C PHE A 443 -3.31 11.41 14.59
N GLY A 444 -2.55 12.49 14.85
CA GLY A 444 -1.89 12.74 16.13
C GLY A 444 -2.84 12.85 17.31
N GLY A 445 -4.07 13.33 17.09
CA GLY A 445 -5.09 13.52 18.12
C GLY A 445 -5.66 12.23 18.75
N TYR A 446 -5.49 11.07 18.09
CA TYR A 446 -5.97 9.80 18.62
C TYR A 446 -5.12 9.28 19.78
N SER A 447 -5.75 8.56 20.70
CA SER A 447 -5.08 7.90 21.82
C SER A 447 -4.15 6.77 21.38
N GLY A 448 -3.23 6.35 22.26
CA GLY A 448 -2.36 5.19 22.00
C GLY A 448 -3.12 3.91 21.65
N PRO A 449 -4.16 3.50 22.39
CA PRO A 449 -4.98 2.34 22.03
C PRO A 449 -5.64 2.45 20.66
N ALA A 450 -6.22 3.60 20.30
CA ALA A 450 -6.81 3.80 18.99
C ALA A 450 -5.76 3.72 17.86
N LYS A 451 -4.57 4.28 18.07
CA LYS A 451 -3.44 4.15 17.13
C LYS A 451 -2.99 2.69 16.96
N LEU A 452 -3.01 1.88 18.02
CA LEU A 452 -2.71 0.44 17.90
C LEU A 452 -3.76 -0.32 17.07
N VAL A 453 -5.04 0.03 17.18
CA VAL A 453 -6.10 -0.52 16.31
C VAL A 453 -5.83 -0.13 14.86
N MET A 454 -5.54 1.13 14.59
CA MET A 454 -5.24 1.60 13.23
C MET A 454 -3.94 1.00 12.67
N ILE A 455 -2.92 0.76 13.50
CA ILE A 455 -1.71 0.01 13.12
C ILE A 455 -2.08 -1.41 12.65
N PHE A 456 -2.96 -2.08 13.41
CA PHE A 456 -3.47 -3.39 13.01
C PHE A 456 -4.25 -3.32 11.69
N ASP A 457 -5.10 -2.30 11.51
CA ASP A 457 -5.86 -2.10 10.26
C ASP A 457 -4.94 -1.90 9.06
N MET A 458 -3.90 -1.06 9.18
CA MET A 458 -2.93 -0.83 8.11
C MET A 458 -2.20 -2.11 7.71
N LEU A 459 -1.78 -2.92 8.68
CA LEU A 459 -1.15 -4.22 8.42
C LEU A 459 -2.13 -5.23 7.82
N ALA A 460 -3.36 -5.30 8.35
CA ALA A 460 -4.39 -6.20 7.86
C ALA A 460 -4.82 -5.86 6.43
N GLY A 461 -4.98 -4.57 6.13
CA GLY A 461 -5.29 -4.09 4.77
C GLY A 461 -4.20 -4.46 3.77
N ARG A 462 -2.93 -4.18 4.12
CA ARG A 462 -1.78 -4.47 3.25
C ARG A 462 -1.57 -5.95 3.00
N LEU A 463 -1.78 -6.80 4.02
CA LEU A 463 -1.58 -8.25 3.99
C LEU A 463 -2.84 -9.04 3.61
N GLU A 464 -3.86 -8.39 3.06
CA GLU A 464 -5.09 -9.06 2.62
C GLU A 464 -5.84 -9.77 3.77
N ILE A 465 -5.82 -9.21 4.97
CA ILE A 465 -6.55 -9.60 6.20
C ILE A 465 -6.14 -10.98 6.74
N PHE A 466 -6.17 -12.05 5.92
CA PHE A 466 -5.97 -13.42 6.41
C PHE A 466 -4.62 -13.68 7.09
N PRO A 467 -3.47 -13.21 6.60
CA PRO A 467 -2.20 -13.39 7.30
C PRO A 467 -2.22 -12.82 8.72
N MET A 468 -2.85 -11.65 8.91
CA MET A 468 -2.99 -11.04 10.23
C MET A 468 -3.97 -11.80 11.12
N LEU A 469 -5.13 -12.22 10.60
CA LEU A 469 -6.09 -13.00 11.39
C LEU A 469 -5.51 -14.36 11.79
N VAL A 470 -4.88 -15.07 10.86
CA VAL A 470 -4.25 -16.37 11.13
C VAL A 470 -3.11 -16.24 12.15
N PHE A 471 -2.37 -15.13 12.12
CA PHE A 471 -1.29 -14.86 13.08
C PHE A 471 -1.78 -14.91 14.55
N PHE A 472 -2.98 -14.41 14.83
CA PHE A 472 -3.56 -14.38 16.18
C PHE A 472 -4.26 -15.70 16.58
N LEU A 473 -4.44 -16.65 15.67
CA LEU A 473 -5.04 -17.93 16.00
C LEU A 473 -4.05 -18.82 16.79
N PRO A 474 -4.43 -19.36 17.97
CA PRO A 474 -3.55 -20.24 18.75
C PRO A 474 -3.06 -21.47 17.99
N ASP A 475 -3.90 -22.03 17.12
CA ASP A 475 -3.57 -23.21 16.30
C ASP A 475 -2.44 -22.95 15.30
N THR A 476 -2.18 -21.69 14.92
CA THR A 476 -1.03 -21.31 14.09
C THR A 476 0.29 -21.67 14.73
N TRP A 477 0.37 -21.60 16.06
CA TRP A 477 1.59 -21.75 16.84
C TRP A 477 1.80 -23.16 17.40
N ARG A 478 0.77 -24.03 17.35
CA ARG A 478 0.88 -25.41 17.82
C ARG A 478 1.76 -26.25 16.89
N ARG A 479 2.55 -27.16 17.50
CA ARG A 479 3.24 -28.24 16.76
C ARG A 479 2.24 -29.36 16.56
N PHE A 480 2.02 -29.78 15.34
CA PHE A 480 1.40 -31.05 15.01
C PHE A 480 2.51 -32.07 14.77
#